data_978efff1d01074451e08c9fda80c953c
#
_entry.id   978efff1d01074451e08c9fda80c953c
#
_cell.length_a   1.000
_cell.length_b   1.000
_cell.length_c   1.000
_cell.angle_alpha   90.00
_cell.angle_beta   90.00
_cell.angle_gamma   90.00
#
_symmetry.space_group_name_H-M   'P 1'
#
loop_
_entity.id
_entity.type
_entity.pdbx_description
1 polymer ?
#
loop_
_entity_poly.entity_id
_entity_poly.type
_entity_poly.pdbx_seq_one_letter_code
_entity_poly.pdbx_strand_id
1 'polypeptide(L)'
;EEFVFKERSGLELVSTEGRIASDSVLIQIPKFTMKTTASSLDLQTKIGWDVLEMKKTGVLSAKINAEIGKGDVAKILGGRDTLFLQTYPNKPFVFRADAEGDLNRLRLRTLEAGLAKAFELKAEGDLLHLTDSTRRGGEINLAAETYDMRFLRPLTDGRFALRRGTSLKGIFTMAGPEMGIDLLLKQPQARAKTLVDSTQLTVYNDTLSLTEDFQMRRAARLYAQYDLLKDAYLADLVVNDLDIHQFLPKDSLFDVSMNLHADGEGLDFFAPETRFNVKGTVDKLHYTTYRLAGYDFTATLGNHQLDAALLARNSAMEVQARLDG
;
A
#
# COMPACT_ATOMS: atom_id res chain seq x y z
N GLU A 1 39.10 -3.55 -14.09
CA GLU A 1 38.82 -4.88 -14.68
C GLU A 1 37.36 -4.91 -15.09
N GLU A 2 37.11 -5.28 -16.32
CA GLU A 2 35.76 -5.42 -16.87
C GLU A 2 35.27 -6.85 -16.55
N PHE A 3 34.20 -6.97 -15.79
CA PHE A 3 33.60 -8.25 -15.45
C PHE A 3 32.27 -8.40 -16.21
N VAL A 4 32.19 -9.36 -17.12
CA VAL A 4 30.98 -9.68 -17.87
C VAL A 4 30.36 -10.92 -17.27
N PHE A 5 29.16 -10.79 -16.72
CA PHE A 5 28.40 -11.88 -16.17
C PHE A 5 27.11 -12.09 -16.99
N LYS A 6 26.89 -13.33 -17.46
CA LYS A 6 25.66 -13.74 -18.15
C LYS A 6 24.95 -14.79 -17.31
N GLU A 7 23.75 -14.45 -16.88
CA GLU A 7 22.90 -15.35 -16.12
C GLU A 7 21.96 -16.15 -17.05
N ARG A 8 21.38 -17.25 -16.55
CA ARG A 8 20.52 -18.14 -17.35
C ARG A 8 19.28 -17.45 -17.95
N SER A 9 18.80 -16.38 -17.34
CA SER A 9 17.71 -15.53 -17.88
C SER A 9 18.16 -14.70 -19.10
N GLY A 10 19.48 -14.67 -19.42
CA GLY A 10 20.05 -13.82 -20.45
C GLY A 10 20.29 -12.38 -20.00
N LEU A 11 20.23 -12.09 -18.71
CA LEU A 11 20.64 -10.80 -18.16
C LEU A 11 22.14 -10.62 -18.40
N GLU A 12 22.53 -9.50 -19.00
CA GLU A 12 23.93 -9.17 -19.28
C GLU A 12 24.38 -8.03 -18.39
N LEU A 13 25.34 -8.30 -17.53
CA LEU A 13 26.01 -7.29 -16.74
C LEU A 13 27.07 -6.62 -17.64
N VAL A 14 26.85 -5.35 -17.96
CA VAL A 14 27.73 -4.56 -18.83
C VAL A 14 28.92 -4.00 -18.06
N SER A 15 28.67 -3.45 -16.89
CA SER A 15 29.72 -2.95 -16.01
C SER A 15 29.32 -3.02 -14.56
N THR A 16 30.31 -3.26 -13.72
CA THR A 16 30.19 -3.16 -12.27
C THR A 16 31.44 -2.46 -11.75
N GLU A 17 31.23 -1.36 -11.07
CA GLU A 17 32.29 -0.60 -10.43
C GLU A 17 31.92 -0.35 -8.98
N GLY A 18 32.84 -0.54 -8.08
CA GLY A 18 32.56 -0.22 -6.68
C GLY A 18 33.67 -0.63 -5.76
N ARG A 19 33.56 -0.09 -4.55
CA ARG A 19 34.43 -0.44 -3.43
C ARG A 19 33.56 -0.77 -2.22
N ILE A 20 33.82 -1.93 -1.65
CA ILE A 20 33.24 -2.33 -0.38
C ILE A 20 34.37 -2.34 0.63
N ALA A 21 34.22 -1.63 1.72
CA ALA A 21 35.11 -1.64 2.85
C ALA A 21 34.34 -2.06 4.10
N SER A 22 34.94 -2.89 4.92
CA SER A 22 34.36 -3.33 6.18
C SER A 22 35.46 -3.42 7.22
N ASP A 23 35.14 -2.99 8.40
CA ASP A 23 35.97 -3.15 9.60
C ASP A 23 35.15 -3.73 10.76
N SER A 24 35.65 -3.68 11.97
CA SER A 24 34.96 -4.17 13.17
C SER A 24 33.77 -3.29 13.60
N VAL A 25 33.60 -2.10 13.03
CA VAL A 25 32.58 -1.11 13.44
C VAL A 25 31.51 -0.99 12.43
N LEU A 26 31.83 -0.97 11.13
CA LEU A 26 30.87 -0.68 10.08
C LEU A 26 31.21 -1.34 8.74
N ILE A 27 30.21 -1.42 7.89
CA ILE A 27 30.28 -1.67 6.45
C ILE A 27 30.09 -0.35 5.72
N GLN A 28 30.91 -0.09 4.72
CA GLN A 28 30.83 1.10 3.89
C GLN A 28 30.96 0.74 2.41
N ILE A 29 30.05 1.23 1.62
CA ILE A 29 30.06 1.22 0.16
C ILE A 29 30.04 2.67 -0.29
N PRO A 30 31.19 3.33 -0.47
CA PRO A 30 31.24 4.75 -0.81
C PRO A 30 30.59 5.06 -2.16
N LYS A 31 30.73 4.12 -3.09
CA LYS A 31 30.11 4.15 -4.39
C LYS A 31 30.09 2.73 -4.95
N PHE A 32 28.95 2.29 -5.41
CA PHE A 32 28.77 1.08 -6.19
C PHE A 32 27.84 1.39 -7.35
N THR A 33 28.28 1.08 -8.54
CA THR A 33 27.48 1.23 -9.76
C THR A 33 27.41 -0.10 -10.48
N MET A 34 26.23 -0.45 -10.95
CA MET A 34 26.01 -1.64 -11.77
C MET A 34 25.16 -1.24 -12.97
N LYS A 35 25.55 -1.68 -14.15
CA LYS A 35 24.82 -1.46 -15.39
C LYS A 35 24.62 -2.76 -16.12
N THR A 36 23.41 -2.95 -16.59
CA THR A 36 23.04 -3.98 -17.54
C THR A 36 22.75 -3.35 -18.90
N THR A 37 22.29 -4.12 -19.86
CA THR A 37 21.91 -3.58 -21.18
C THR A 37 20.73 -2.60 -21.12
N ALA A 38 19.87 -2.69 -20.10
CA ALA A 38 18.66 -1.87 -20.02
C ALA A 38 18.43 -1.24 -18.64
N SER A 39 19.25 -1.55 -17.63
CA SER A 39 19.06 -1.09 -16.26
C SER A 39 20.34 -0.52 -15.66
N SER A 40 20.19 0.29 -14.63
CA SER A 40 21.29 0.81 -13.82
C SER A 40 20.94 0.82 -12.33
N LEU A 41 21.97 0.64 -11.51
CA LEU A 41 21.90 0.76 -10.05
C LEU A 41 23.09 1.58 -9.56
N ASP A 42 22.84 2.64 -8.82
CA ASP A 42 23.82 3.37 -8.05
C ASP A 42 23.48 3.21 -6.56
N LEU A 43 24.45 2.74 -5.79
CA LEU A 43 24.32 2.49 -4.35
C LEU A 43 25.46 3.17 -3.60
N GLN A 44 25.11 3.87 -2.54
CA GLN A 44 26.02 4.38 -1.52
C GLN A 44 25.45 4.00 -0.16
N THR A 45 26.26 3.39 0.69
CA THR A 45 25.78 3.03 2.03
C THR A 45 26.91 3.03 3.05
N LYS A 46 26.53 3.35 4.28
CA LYS A 46 27.38 3.26 5.47
C LYS A 46 26.51 2.77 6.63
N ILE A 47 26.78 1.59 7.13
CA ILE A 47 25.96 0.94 8.15
C ILE A 47 26.86 0.37 9.23
N GLY A 48 26.64 0.78 10.48
CA GLY A 48 27.30 0.22 11.65
C GLY A 48 26.77 -1.19 11.95
N TRP A 49 27.63 -2.10 12.38
CA TRP A 49 27.23 -3.45 12.80
C TRP A 49 26.22 -3.41 13.95
N ASP A 50 26.44 -2.50 14.92
CA ASP A 50 25.50 -2.29 16.04
C ASP A 50 24.09 -1.90 15.58
N VAL A 51 23.97 -1.19 14.45
CA VAL A 51 22.67 -0.83 13.83
C VAL A 51 21.99 -2.06 13.24
N LEU A 52 22.73 -2.90 12.51
CA LEU A 52 22.20 -4.13 11.94
C LEU A 52 21.67 -5.11 13.00
N GLU A 53 22.33 -5.12 14.15
CA GLU A 53 21.93 -5.95 15.30
C GLU A 53 20.88 -5.27 16.20
N MET A 54 20.48 -4.02 15.88
CA MET A 54 19.55 -3.20 16.68
C MET A 54 19.98 -3.02 18.15
N LYS A 55 21.29 -3.09 18.43
CA LYS A 55 21.82 -3.04 19.79
C LYS A 55 22.16 -1.63 20.26
N LYS A 56 22.70 -0.83 19.35
CA LYS A 56 23.14 0.54 19.66
C LYS A 56 22.76 1.48 18.52
N THR A 57 22.85 2.78 18.81
CA THR A 57 22.45 3.82 17.86
C THR A 57 23.22 3.76 16.55
N GLY A 58 24.55 3.62 16.60
CA GLY A 58 25.41 3.45 15.43
C GLY A 58 25.23 4.52 14.35
N VAL A 59 25.63 4.19 13.12
CA VAL A 59 25.46 5.06 11.96
C VAL A 59 24.71 4.30 10.85
N LEU A 60 23.77 4.97 10.19
CA LEU A 60 23.06 4.48 9.04
C LEU A 60 22.98 5.58 7.98
N SER A 61 23.47 5.29 6.79
CA SER A 61 23.26 6.13 5.61
C SER A 61 23.11 5.22 4.41
N ALA A 62 22.05 5.40 3.64
CA ALA A 62 21.79 4.62 2.43
C ALA A 62 21.21 5.52 1.36
N LYS A 63 21.87 5.57 0.21
CA LYS A 63 21.36 6.24 -0.98
C LYS A 63 21.35 5.26 -2.13
N ILE A 64 20.17 5.03 -2.68
CA ILE A 64 19.90 4.07 -3.75
C ILE A 64 19.23 4.81 -4.90
N ASN A 65 19.76 4.64 -6.11
CA ASN A 65 19.09 5.04 -7.34
C ASN A 65 19.12 3.84 -8.28
N ALA A 66 17.96 3.34 -8.65
CA ALA A 66 17.83 2.22 -9.57
C ALA A 66 16.86 2.57 -10.71
N GLU A 67 17.25 2.23 -11.92
CA GLU A 67 16.39 2.27 -13.09
C GLU A 67 16.37 0.89 -13.71
N ILE A 68 15.17 0.27 -13.81
CA ILE A 68 15.00 -1.07 -14.35
C ILE A 68 14.23 -0.97 -15.66
N GLY A 69 14.94 -1.22 -16.76
CA GLY A 69 14.38 -1.13 -18.09
C GLY A 69 13.56 -2.36 -18.47
N LYS A 70 12.58 -2.15 -19.35
CA LYS A 70 11.69 -3.20 -19.89
C LYS A 70 12.45 -4.41 -20.42
N GLY A 71 13.62 -4.20 -21.05
CA GLY A 71 14.44 -5.27 -21.61
C GLY A 71 14.91 -6.28 -20.55
N ASP A 72 15.31 -5.79 -19.38
CA ASP A 72 15.76 -6.65 -18.29
C ASP A 72 14.57 -7.28 -17.53
N VAL A 73 13.46 -6.58 -17.39
CA VAL A 73 12.21 -7.17 -16.90
C VAL A 73 11.80 -8.36 -17.76
N ALA A 74 11.91 -8.24 -19.10
CA ALA A 74 11.60 -9.31 -20.02
C ALA A 74 12.51 -10.54 -19.84
N LYS A 75 13.80 -10.30 -19.62
CA LYS A 75 14.79 -11.36 -19.38
C LYS A 75 14.54 -12.07 -18.05
N ILE A 76 14.30 -11.33 -16.97
CA ILE A 76 14.00 -11.88 -15.62
C ILE A 76 12.74 -12.75 -15.65
N LEU A 77 11.70 -12.33 -16.36
CA LEU A 77 10.46 -13.11 -16.54
C LEU A 77 10.62 -14.30 -17.50
N GLY A 78 11.77 -14.45 -18.13
CA GLY A 78 12.08 -15.57 -19.02
C GLY A 78 11.17 -15.65 -20.25
N GLY A 79 10.60 -14.55 -20.69
CA GLY A 79 9.68 -14.50 -21.82
C GLY A 79 8.31 -15.18 -21.58
N ARG A 80 8.05 -15.62 -20.36
CA ARG A 80 6.83 -16.39 -20.00
C ARG A 80 5.56 -15.57 -20.09
N ASP A 81 5.67 -14.25 -19.92
CA ASP A 81 4.52 -13.35 -19.82
C ASP A 81 4.50 -12.34 -20.96
N THR A 82 4.33 -12.87 -22.18
CA THR A 82 4.39 -12.05 -23.41
C THR A 82 3.33 -10.93 -23.40
N LEU A 83 2.13 -11.20 -22.89
CA LEU A 83 1.06 -10.20 -22.84
C LEU A 83 1.37 -9.08 -21.86
N PHE A 84 1.91 -9.41 -20.67
CA PHE A 84 2.40 -8.42 -19.72
C PHE A 84 3.48 -7.52 -20.36
N LEU A 85 4.46 -8.14 -20.99
CA LEU A 85 5.55 -7.42 -21.64
C LEU A 85 5.10 -6.54 -22.81
N GLN A 86 4.07 -6.95 -23.56
CA GLN A 86 3.48 -6.12 -24.61
C GLN A 86 2.85 -4.85 -24.04
N THR A 87 2.15 -4.97 -22.93
CA THR A 87 1.44 -3.86 -22.27
C THR A 87 2.29 -3.06 -21.30
N TYR A 88 3.46 -3.59 -20.88
CA TYR A 88 4.40 -2.90 -20.00
C TYR A 88 4.92 -1.61 -20.65
N PRO A 89 4.90 -0.46 -19.95
CA PRO A 89 5.37 0.82 -20.47
C PRO A 89 6.82 0.75 -20.96
N ASN A 90 7.10 1.45 -22.06
CA ASN A 90 8.45 1.52 -22.61
C ASN A 90 9.29 2.62 -21.91
N LYS A 91 9.26 2.61 -20.57
CA LYS A 91 10.01 3.50 -19.69
C LYS A 91 10.59 2.66 -18.56
N PRO A 92 11.73 3.01 -18.00
CA PRO A 92 12.28 2.29 -16.87
C PRO A 92 11.38 2.48 -15.62
N PHE A 93 11.28 1.43 -14.82
CA PHE A 93 10.86 1.56 -13.44
C PHE A 93 11.97 2.24 -12.67
N VAL A 94 11.65 3.30 -11.95
CA VAL A 94 12.59 4.09 -11.15
C VAL A 94 12.35 3.81 -9.69
N PHE A 95 13.42 3.54 -8.97
CA PHE A 95 13.41 3.44 -7.50
C PHE A 95 14.51 4.33 -6.94
N ARG A 96 14.16 5.21 -6.01
CA ARG A 96 15.09 6.06 -5.29
C ARG A 96 14.82 5.98 -3.80
N ALA A 97 15.87 5.84 -3.02
CA ALA A 97 15.78 5.93 -1.58
C ALA A 97 16.98 6.72 -1.04
N ASP A 98 16.73 7.61 -0.10
CA ASP A 98 17.74 8.37 0.63
C ASP A 98 17.35 8.39 2.10
N ALA A 99 18.13 7.69 2.92
CA ALA A 99 17.92 7.60 4.36
C ALA A 99 19.23 7.85 5.09
N GLU A 100 19.18 8.61 6.17
CA GLU A 100 20.36 8.90 6.96
C GLU A 100 20.02 9.06 8.44
N GLY A 101 21.02 8.86 9.28
CA GLY A 101 20.94 9.05 10.73
C GLY A 101 21.52 7.90 11.50
N ASP A 102 20.83 7.54 12.55
CA ASP A 102 21.12 6.42 13.43
C ASP A 102 19.80 5.85 14.01
N LEU A 103 19.87 4.89 14.93
CA LEU A 103 18.65 4.34 15.55
C LEU A 103 18.00 5.27 16.58
N ASN A 104 18.66 6.39 16.97
CA ASN A 104 18.00 7.45 17.75
C ASN A 104 17.19 8.39 16.86
N ARG A 105 17.69 8.67 15.65
CA ARG A 105 17.00 9.47 14.67
C ARG A 105 17.37 9.02 13.27
N LEU A 106 16.44 8.32 12.66
CA LEU A 106 16.50 7.89 11.26
C LEU A 106 15.59 8.79 10.42
N ARG A 107 16.18 9.56 9.52
CA ARG A 107 15.47 10.36 8.55
C ARG A 107 15.39 9.64 7.22
N LEU A 108 14.18 9.35 6.77
CA LEU A 108 13.87 8.99 5.40
C LEU A 108 13.63 10.29 4.63
N ARG A 109 14.65 10.78 3.92
CA ARG A 109 14.56 12.02 3.14
C ARG A 109 13.65 11.87 1.94
N THR A 110 13.76 10.72 1.29
CA THR A 110 12.91 10.34 0.17
C THR A 110 12.93 8.84 -0.03
N LEU A 111 11.78 8.31 -0.39
CA LEU A 111 11.61 7.02 -1.01
C LEU A 111 10.65 7.23 -2.16
N GLU A 112 11.11 7.00 -3.37
CA GLU A 112 10.32 7.13 -4.60
C GLU A 112 10.35 5.81 -5.35
N ALA A 113 9.18 5.35 -5.78
CA ALA A 113 9.04 4.23 -6.68
C ALA A 113 8.03 4.59 -7.76
N GLY A 114 8.36 4.38 -9.02
CA GLY A 114 7.45 4.77 -10.07
C GLY A 114 7.81 4.20 -11.44
N LEU A 115 6.78 4.09 -12.25
CA LEU A 115 6.87 3.77 -13.65
C LEU A 115 6.17 4.88 -14.42
N ALA A 116 6.94 5.66 -15.18
CA ALA A 116 6.44 6.86 -15.84
C ALA A 116 5.16 6.60 -16.64
N LYS A 117 4.14 7.42 -16.42
CA LYS A 117 2.78 7.28 -16.99
C LYS A 117 1.97 6.08 -16.46
N ALA A 118 2.50 5.31 -15.50
CA ALA A 118 1.78 4.21 -14.89
C ALA A 118 1.41 4.51 -13.44
N PHE A 119 2.40 4.77 -12.60
CA PHE A 119 2.17 5.14 -11.19
C PHE A 119 3.37 5.86 -10.61
N GLU A 120 3.13 6.55 -9.51
CA GLU A 120 4.15 7.12 -8.63
C GLU A 120 3.81 6.79 -7.17
N LEU A 121 4.84 6.52 -6.39
CA LEU A 121 4.78 6.33 -4.94
C LEU A 121 5.90 7.15 -4.32
N LYS A 122 5.59 7.88 -3.26
CA LYS A 122 6.55 8.68 -2.49
C LYS A 122 6.33 8.46 -1.01
N ALA A 123 7.44 8.40 -0.26
CA ALA A 123 7.39 8.41 1.20
C ALA A 123 8.55 9.21 1.76
N GLU A 124 8.32 9.89 2.88
CA GLU A 124 9.30 10.67 3.62
C GLU A 124 8.92 10.76 5.09
N GLY A 125 9.89 11.00 5.96
CA GLY A 125 9.62 11.19 7.39
C GLY A 125 10.81 10.96 8.28
N ASP A 126 10.55 11.00 9.56
CA ASP A 126 11.56 10.76 10.62
C ASP A 126 11.07 9.67 11.57
N LEU A 127 11.96 8.76 11.97
CA LEU A 127 11.75 7.79 13.02
C LEU A 127 12.75 8.04 14.16
N LEU A 128 12.29 7.95 15.40
CA LEU A 128 13.04 8.30 16.59
C LEU A 128 13.12 7.11 17.55
N HIS A 129 14.25 6.97 18.22
CA HIS A 129 14.50 6.03 19.32
C HIS A 129 14.08 4.58 19.01
N LEU A 130 14.43 4.06 17.84
CA LEU A 130 13.99 2.76 17.34
C LEU A 130 14.35 1.57 18.24
N THR A 131 15.39 1.70 19.07
CA THR A 131 15.84 0.68 20.04
C THR A 131 15.12 0.74 21.38
N ASP A 132 14.33 1.79 21.66
CA ASP A 132 13.66 1.98 22.95
C ASP A 132 12.15 1.97 22.74
N SER A 133 11.52 0.84 23.05
CA SER A 133 10.08 0.62 22.84
C SER A 133 9.18 1.61 23.58
N THR A 134 9.68 2.26 24.63
CA THR A 134 8.89 3.25 25.41
C THR A 134 9.05 4.67 24.89
N ARG A 135 10.11 4.95 24.11
CA ARG A 135 10.43 6.29 23.59
C ARG A 135 10.37 6.38 22.07
N ARG A 136 10.05 5.29 21.39
CA ARG A 136 9.87 5.30 19.94
C ARG A 136 8.97 6.43 19.53
N GLY A 137 9.29 7.07 18.43
CA GLY A 137 8.49 8.15 17.90
C GLY A 137 8.71 8.33 16.41
N GLY A 138 7.90 9.19 15.81
CA GLY A 138 8.09 9.59 14.44
C GLY A 138 6.89 9.39 13.55
N GLU A 139 7.07 9.84 12.32
CA GLU A 139 6.04 9.84 11.31
C GLU A 139 6.65 9.60 9.93
N ILE A 140 6.01 8.75 9.14
CA ILE A 140 6.29 8.54 7.71
C ILE A 140 5.05 8.91 6.91
N ASN A 141 5.19 9.89 6.05
CA ASN A 141 4.16 10.31 5.10
C ASN A 141 4.29 9.48 3.82
N LEU A 142 3.18 8.95 3.32
CA LEU A 142 3.07 8.15 2.10
C LEU A 142 2.10 8.81 1.13
N ALA A 143 2.47 8.88 -0.15
CA ALA A 143 1.58 9.28 -1.22
C ALA A 143 1.77 8.38 -2.44
N ALA A 144 0.68 7.91 -3.03
CA ALA A 144 0.71 7.15 -4.27
C ALA A 144 -0.39 7.63 -5.22
N GLU A 145 -0.11 7.61 -6.51
CA GLU A 145 -1.04 7.98 -7.57
C GLU A 145 -0.89 7.05 -8.76
N THR A 146 -2.01 6.72 -9.39
CA THR A 146 -2.04 5.83 -10.56
C THR A 146 -2.44 6.58 -11.81
N TYR A 147 -1.78 6.25 -12.94
CA TYR A 147 -2.08 6.82 -14.26
C TYR A 147 -2.55 5.75 -15.24
N ASP A 148 -1.72 4.79 -15.63
CA ASP A 148 -2.08 3.69 -16.52
C ASP A 148 -1.53 2.36 -16.02
N MET A 149 -2.38 1.61 -15.32
CA MET A 149 -2.03 0.33 -14.70
C MET A 149 -2.49 -0.89 -15.51
N ARG A 150 -2.87 -0.69 -16.79
CA ARG A 150 -3.37 -1.79 -17.65
C ARG A 150 -2.37 -2.93 -17.83
N PHE A 151 -1.09 -2.65 -17.72
CA PHE A 151 -0.03 -3.66 -17.82
C PHE A 151 -0.09 -4.73 -16.72
N LEU A 152 -0.76 -4.44 -15.58
CA LEU A 152 -0.97 -5.43 -14.51
C LEU A 152 -2.07 -6.45 -14.82
N ARG A 153 -2.98 -6.16 -15.76
CA ARG A 153 -4.12 -7.04 -16.06
C ARG A 153 -3.72 -8.46 -16.43
N PRO A 154 -2.66 -8.69 -17.23
CA PRO A 154 -2.24 -10.06 -17.53
C PRO A 154 -1.77 -10.84 -16.30
N LEU A 155 -1.09 -10.17 -15.34
CA LEU A 155 -0.59 -10.83 -14.13
C LEU A 155 -1.70 -11.25 -13.17
N THR A 156 -2.85 -10.61 -13.26
CA THR A 156 -3.99 -10.84 -12.37
C THR A 156 -5.16 -11.54 -13.08
N ASP A 157 -4.97 -12.02 -14.30
CA ASP A 157 -6.04 -12.51 -15.18
C ASP A 157 -7.21 -11.52 -15.30
N GLY A 158 -6.91 -10.24 -15.19
CA GLY A 158 -7.92 -9.17 -15.18
C GLY A 158 -8.82 -9.16 -13.94
N ARG A 159 -8.44 -9.85 -12.86
CA ARG A 159 -9.20 -9.85 -11.59
C ARG A 159 -9.01 -8.55 -10.81
N PHE A 160 -7.86 -7.90 -11.01
CA PHE A 160 -7.53 -6.65 -10.34
C PHE A 160 -7.21 -5.55 -11.36
N ALA A 161 -7.71 -4.34 -11.11
CA ALA A 161 -7.43 -3.18 -11.93
C ALA A 161 -7.31 -1.92 -11.06
N LEU A 162 -6.50 -0.98 -11.50
CA LEU A 162 -6.42 0.37 -10.93
C LEU A 162 -6.70 1.37 -12.03
N ARG A 163 -7.65 2.26 -11.78
CA ARG A 163 -7.98 3.32 -12.72
C ARG A 163 -7.05 4.51 -12.54
N ARG A 164 -6.89 5.24 -13.63
CA ARG A 164 -6.19 6.52 -13.63
C ARG A 164 -6.82 7.47 -12.61
N GLY A 165 -5.97 8.15 -11.83
CA GLY A 165 -6.37 9.10 -10.81
C GLY A 165 -6.81 8.47 -9.48
N THR A 166 -6.66 7.14 -9.32
CA THR A 166 -6.75 6.54 -7.98
C THR A 166 -5.53 6.98 -7.19
N SER A 167 -5.75 7.55 -6.02
CA SER A 167 -4.68 8.03 -5.15
C SER A 167 -4.83 7.48 -3.74
N LEU A 168 -3.69 7.20 -3.10
CA LEU A 168 -3.56 6.81 -1.72
C LEU A 168 -2.66 7.82 -1.01
N LYS A 169 -3.14 8.38 0.09
CA LYS A 169 -2.31 9.13 1.03
C LYS A 169 -2.31 8.40 2.35
N GLY A 170 -1.17 8.37 3.03
CA GLY A 170 -1.04 7.68 4.29
C GLY A 170 -0.07 8.36 5.22
N ILE A 171 -0.31 8.18 6.50
CA ILE A 171 0.60 8.57 7.56
C ILE A 171 0.78 7.37 8.46
N PHE A 172 2.01 6.93 8.60
CA PHE A 172 2.41 5.95 9.61
C PHE A 172 3.03 6.68 10.79
N THR A 173 2.59 6.39 12.00
CA THR A 173 3.07 7.03 13.23
C THR A 173 3.59 6.01 14.22
N MET A 174 4.56 6.42 15.03
CA MET A 174 5.05 5.68 16.19
C MET A 174 5.05 6.61 17.40
N ALA A 175 4.53 6.15 18.53
CA ALA A 175 4.49 6.90 19.79
C ALA A 175 4.66 5.96 20.99
N GLY A 176 5.89 5.76 21.45
CA GLY A 176 6.19 4.73 22.46
C GLY A 176 5.86 3.34 21.95
N PRO A 177 5.05 2.57 22.67
CA PRO A 177 4.61 1.25 22.23
C PRO A 177 3.53 1.29 21.14
N GLU A 178 2.90 2.45 20.90
CA GLU A 178 1.81 2.59 19.95
C GLU A 178 2.33 2.82 18.54
N MET A 179 1.77 2.07 17.60
CA MET A 179 1.93 2.29 16.15
C MET A 179 0.58 2.62 15.55
N GLY A 180 0.55 3.59 14.66
CA GLY A 180 -0.66 4.03 14.00
C GLY A 180 -0.49 4.12 12.49
N ILE A 181 -1.60 3.97 11.77
CA ILE A 181 -1.69 4.22 10.35
C ILE A 181 -3.00 4.94 10.04
N ASP A 182 -2.92 6.00 9.25
CA ASP A 182 -4.09 6.70 8.69
C ASP A 182 -3.96 6.69 7.18
N LEU A 183 -4.83 5.97 6.49
CA LEU A 183 -4.83 5.82 5.03
C LEU A 183 -6.08 6.43 4.44
N LEU A 184 -5.91 7.26 3.42
CA LEU A 184 -6.99 7.82 2.62
C LEU A 184 -6.84 7.38 1.17
N LEU A 185 -7.73 6.51 0.73
CA LEU A 185 -7.89 6.10 -0.66
C LEU A 185 -8.93 7.00 -1.33
N LYS A 186 -8.59 7.60 -2.45
CA LYS A 186 -9.50 8.38 -3.29
C LYS A 186 -9.63 7.73 -4.66
N GLN A 187 -10.84 7.70 -5.16
CA GLN A 187 -11.17 7.11 -6.46
C GLN A 187 -11.82 8.16 -7.36
N PRO A 188 -11.40 8.28 -8.64
CA PRO A 188 -12.01 9.21 -9.58
C PRO A 188 -13.46 8.84 -9.87
N GLN A 189 -14.31 9.85 -9.98
CA GLN A 189 -15.68 9.67 -10.45
C GLN A 189 -15.77 9.95 -11.96
N ALA A 190 -16.56 9.14 -12.67
CA ALA A 190 -17.00 9.48 -14.01
C ALA A 190 -18.05 10.62 -13.92
N ARG A 191 -17.85 11.73 -14.63
CA ARG A 191 -18.89 12.76 -14.81
C ARG A 191 -19.80 12.36 -15.97
N ALA A 192 -21.08 12.16 -15.70
CA ALA A 192 -22.10 12.24 -16.71
C ALA A 192 -22.48 13.71 -16.89
N LYS A 193 -22.14 14.33 -18.01
CA LYS A 193 -22.64 15.66 -18.37
C LYS A 193 -23.94 15.46 -19.12
N THR A 194 -25.08 15.72 -18.48
CA THR A 194 -26.34 15.83 -19.17
C THR A 194 -26.34 17.15 -19.93
N LEU A 195 -26.19 17.12 -21.24
CA LEU A 195 -26.48 18.27 -22.07
C LEU A 195 -27.97 18.44 -22.10
N VAL A 196 -28.47 19.63 -21.81
CA VAL A 196 -29.88 20.00 -21.74
C VAL A 196 -30.56 19.94 -23.10
N ASP A 197 -29.81 19.71 -24.16
CA ASP A 197 -30.34 19.60 -25.51
C ASP A 197 -29.92 18.29 -26.15
N SER A 198 -30.92 17.41 -26.27
CA SER A 198 -31.04 16.24 -27.11
C SER A 198 -29.84 15.29 -27.28
N THR A 199 -30.03 14.09 -26.80
CA THR A 199 -29.62 12.82 -27.43
C THR A 199 -28.17 12.38 -27.39
N GLN A 200 -27.25 13.05 -26.75
CA GLN A 200 -25.88 12.49 -26.55
C GLN A 200 -25.43 12.55 -25.10
N LEU A 201 -25.45 11.39 -24.46
CA LEU A 201 -24.76 11.17 -23.20
C LEU A 201 -23.25 11.07 -23.51
N THR A 202 -22.52 12.16 -23.34
CA THR A 202 -21.07 12.12 -23.47
C THR A 202 -20.48 11.81 -22.11
N VAL A 203 -20.04 10.57 -21.92
CA VAL A 203 -19.26 10.18 -20.73
C VAL A 203 -17.83 10.66 -20.93
N TYR A 204 -17.45 11.72 -20.25
CA TYR A 204 -16.06 12.15 -20.20
C TYR A 204 -15.32 11.32 -19.14
N ASN A 205 -14.56 10.35 -19.61
CA ASN A 205 -13.48 9.80 -18.84
C ASN A 205 -12.27 10.72 -18.97
N ASP A 206 -11.62 11.06 -17.85
CA ASP A 206 -10.20 11.30 -17.72
C ASP A 206 -9.58 12.67 -17.64
N THR A 207 -10.27 13.76 -17.61
CA THR A 207 -9.60 15.06 -17.38
C THR A 207 -10.41 15.94 -16.44
N LEU A 208 -10.37 15.58 -15.16
CA LEU A 208 -11.02 16.41 -14.17
C LEU A 208 -10.00 16.84 -13.12
N SER A 209 -9.70 18.13 -13.08
CA SER A 209 -9.35 18.80 -11.84
C SER A 209 -10.57 18.70 -10.92
N LEU A 210 -10.63 17.61 -10.17
CA LEU A 210 -11.67 17.39 -9.20
C LEU A 210 -11.43 18.33 -8.03
N THR A 211 -12.42 19.13 -7.66
CA THR A 211 -12.42 19.86 -6.40
C THR A 211 -12.32 18.85 -5.25
N GLU A 212 -11.73 19.23 -4.13
CA GLU A 212 -11.56 18.34 -2.97
C GLU A 212 -12.87 17.70 -2.53
N ASP A 213 -13.98 18.43 -2.51
CA ASP A 213 -15.30 17.94 -2.15
C ASP A 213 -15.81 16.83 -3.08
N PHE A 214 -15.44 16.92 -4.35
CA PHE A 214 -15.81 15.91 -5.33
C PHE A 214 -14.97 14.63 -5.18
N GLN A 215 -13.71 14.77 -4.78
CA GLN A 215 -12.83 13.64 -4.49
C GLN A 215 -13.24 12.88 -3.23
N MET A 216 -13.85 13.56 -2.27
CA MET A 216 -14.33 12.95 -1.02
C MET A 216 -15.54 12.04 -1.21
N ARG A 217 -16.26 12.13 -2.33
CA ARG A 217 -17.48 11.32 -2.56
C ARG A 217 -17.21 9.86 -2.87
N ARG A 218 -16.03 9.51 -3.35
CA ARG A 218 -15.58 8.13 -3.57
C ARG A 218 -14.26 7.93 -2.87
N ALA A 219 -14.32 7.57 -1.62
CA ALA A 219 -13.14 7.43 -0.79
C ALA A 219 -13.31 6.35 0.26
N ALA A 220 -12.20 5.79 0.69
CA ALA A 220 -12.12 5.00 1.90
C ALA A 220 -11.04 5.57 2.81
N ARG A 221 -11.33 5.70 4.09
CA ARG A 221 -10.35 6.07 5.11
C ARG A 221 -10.25 4.94 6.13
N LEU A 222 -9.04 4.48 6.34
CA LEU A 222 -8.70 3.54 7.40
C LEU A 222 -7.80 4.26 8.39
N TYR A 223 -8.22 4.29 9.63
CA TYR A 223 -7.39 4.64 10.76
C TYR A 223 -7.21 3.38 11.61
N ALA A 224 -5.98 3.02 11.95
CA ALA A 224 -5.73 1.89 12.82
C ALA A 224 -4.58 2.19 13.78
N GLN A 225 -4.69 1.68 15.00
CA GLN A 225 -3.66 1.74 16.03
C GLN A 225 -3.42 0.35 16.61
N TYR A 226 -2.19 0.10 17.03
CA TYR A 226 -1.77 -1.11 17.71
C TYR A 226 -0.81 -0.78 18.85
N ASP A 227 -1.13 -1.24 20.05
CA ASP A 227 -0.28 -1.13 21.24
C ASP A 227 0.50 -2.44 21.42
N LEU A 228 1.81 -2.38 21.17
CA LEU A 228 2.73 -3.53 21.24
C LEU A 228 2.87 -4.13 22.65
N LEU A 229 2.61 -3.35 23.72
CA LEU A 229 2.74 -3.83 25.10
C LEU A 229 1.47 -4.49 25.60
N LYS A 230 0.33 -3.98 25.16
CA LYS A 230 -0.98 -4.49 25.58
C LYS A 230 -1.52 -5.53 24.59
N ASP A 231 -0.86 -5.70 23.44
CA ASP A 231 -1.37 -6.50 22.32
C ASP A 231 -2.79 -6.07 21.90
N ALA A 232 -3.06 -4.76 22.00
CA ALA A 232 -4.38 -4.18 21.80
C ALA A 232 -4.42 -3.38 20.49
N TYR A 233 -5.56 -3.43 19.81
CA TYR A 233 -5.76 -2.73 18.55
C TYR A 233 -7.09 -1.98 18.51
N LEU A 234 -7.10 -0.96 17.66
CA LEU A 234 -8.29 -0.21 17.30
C LEU A 234 -8.21 0.08 15.79
N ALA A 235 -9.33 -0.06 15.09
CA ALA A 235 -9.43 0.30 13.69
C ALA A 235 -10.78 0.94 13.37
N ASP A 236 -10.75 2.04 12.64
CA ASP A 236 -11.91 2.72 12.08
C ASP A 236 -11.80 2.72 10.56
N LEU A 237 -12.80 2.19 9.88
CA LEU A 237 -12.92 2.23 8.44
C LEU A 237 -14.19 2.97 8.02
N VAL A 238 -14.02 4.02 7.23
CA VAL A 238 -15.11 4.76 6.60
C VAL A 238 -15.00 4.63 5.10
N VAL A 239 -16.05 4.13 4.47
CA VAL A 239 -16.14 3.95 3.02
C VAL A 239 -17.31 4.75 2.50
N ASN A 240 -17.06 5.66 1.56
CA ASN A 240 -18.05 6.53 0.96
C ASN A 240 -18.15 6.25 -0.55
N ASP A 241 -19.25 5.65 -0.96
CA ASP A 241 -19.62 5.40 -2.37
C ASP A 241 -18.45 4.84 -3.21
N LEU A 242 -17.62 3.97 -2.60
CA LEU A 242 -16.47 3.37 -3.26
C LEU A 242 -16.93 2.33 -4.28
N ASP A 243 -16.51 2.48 -5.52
CA ASP A 243 -16.78 1.53 -6.60
C ASP A 243 -15.73 0.40 -6.56
N ILE A 244 -16.06 -0.68 -5.87
CA ILE A 244 -15.20 -1.86 -5.74
C ILE A 244 -15.00 -2.56 -7.09
N HIS A 245 -16.00 -2.54 -7.97
CA HIS A 245 -15.90 -3.17 -9.29
C HIS A 245 -14.79 -2.56 -10.15
N GLN A 246 -14.40 -1.32 -9.90
CA GLN A 246 -13.23 -0.71 -10.57
C GLN A 246 -11.91 -1.38 -10.18
N PHE A 247 -11.82 -1.93 -8.95
CA PHE A 247 -10.64 -2.67 -8.49
C PHE A 247 -10.75 -4.15 -8.82
N LEU A 248 -11.95 -4.71 -8.72
CA LEU A 248 -12.24 -6.13 -8.91
C LEU A 248 -13.26 -6.30 -10.06
N PRO A 249 -12.85 -6.08 -11.32
CA PRO A 249 -13.78 -6.04 -12.45
C PRO A 249 -14.45 -7.38 -12.79
N LYS A 250 -13.97 -8.48 -12.25
CA LYS A 250 -14.61 -9.82 -12.39
C LYS A 250 -15.50 -10.16 -11.19
N ASP A 251 -15.51 -9.32 -10.17
CA ASP A 251 -16.36 -9.50 -9.01
C ASP A 251 -17.73 -8.87 -9.23
N SER A 252 -18.70 -9.36 -8.49
CA SER A 252 -20.09 -8.87 -8.56
C SER A 252 -20.38 -7.78 -7.52
N LEU A 253 -19.37 -7.31 -6.80
CA LEU A 253 -19.47 -6.22 -5.84
C LEU A 253 -19.20 -4.88 -6.54
N PHE A 254 -20.15 -3.99 -6.45
CA PHE A 254 -20.10 -2.67 -7.11
C PHE A 254 -19.83 -1.57 -6.09
N ASP A 255 -20.84 -0.76 -5.77
CA ASP A 255 -20.68 0.38 -4.89
C ASP A 255 -20.87 -0.01 -3.41
N VAL A 256 -20.02 0.53 -2.56
CA VAL A 256 -20.07 0.32 -1.11
C VAL A 256 -20.00 1.65 -0.38
N SER A 257 -20.88 1.82 0.61
CA SER A 257 -20.76 2.83 1.66
C SER A 257 -20.98 2.16 3.01
N MET A 258 -20.00 2.26 3.87
CA MET A 258 -20.05 1.61 5.19
C MET A 258 -19.14 2.33 6.19
N ASN A 259 -19.47 2.17 7.45
CA ASN A 259 -18.61 2.52 8.57
C ASN A 259 -18.36 1.26 9.40
N LEU A 260 -17.14 1.06 9.82
CA LEU A 260 -16.74 -0.06 10.67
C LEU A 260 -15.81 0.45 11.75
N HIS A 261 -16.07 0.01 12.96
CA HIS A 261 -15.19 0.18 14.09
C HIS A 261 -14.84 -1.21 14.64
N ALA A 262 -13.57 -1.44 14.88
CA ALA A 262 -13.06 -2.67 15.47
C ALA A 262 -12.08 -2.34 16.58
N ASP A 263 -12.21 -3.00 17.72
CA ASP A 263 -11.28 -2.92 18.84
C ASP A 263 -11.08 -4.31 19.45
N GLY A 264 -9.92 -4.53 20.07
CA GLY A 264 -9.65 -5.83 20.65
C GLY A 264 -8.26 -5.98 21.23
N GLU A 265 -8.00 -7.18 21.77
CA GLU A 265 -6.75 -7.63 22.34
C GLU A 265 -6.42 -9.02 21.78
N GLY A 266 -5.15 -9.27 21.43
CA GLY A 266 -4.68 -10.51 20.82
C GLY A 266 -4.96 -10.59 19.33
N LEU A 267 -4.01 -11.12 18.57
CA LEU A 267 -4.13 -11.32 17.13
C LEU A 267 -4.34 -12.80 16.74
N ASP A 268 -4.19 -13.71 17.70
CA ASP A 268 -4.51 -15.12 17.51
C ASP A 268 -5.98 -15.40 17.87
N PHE A 269 -6.85 -15.43 16.88
CA PHE A 269 -8.29 -15.62 17.05
C PHE A 269 -8.68 -16.97 17.67
N PHE A 270 -7.74 -17.91 17.79
CA PHE A 270 -7.95 -19.21 18.42
C PHE A 270 -7.45 -19.24 19.87
N ALA A 271 -6.77 -18.22 20.33
CA ALA A 271 -6.34 -18.11 21.72
C ALA A 271 -7.50 -17.70 22.64
N PRO A 272 -7.65 -18.31 23.82
CA PRO A 272 -8.78 -18.03 24.73
C PRO A 272 -8.77 -16.61 25.29
N GLU A 273 -7.61 -15.98 25.37
CA GLU A 273 -7.42 -14.60 25.81
C GLU A 273 -7.80 -13.57 24.75
N THR A 274 -7.88 -13.96 23.48
CA THR A 274 -8.23 -13.03 22.40
C THR A 274 -9.66 -12.54 22.54
N ARG A 275 -9.81 -11.26 22.42
CA ARG A 275 -11.08 -10.56 22.43
C ARG A 275 -11.12 -9.57 21.29
N PHE A 276 -12.19 -9.58 20.52
CA PHE A 276 -12.45 -8.50 19.61
C PHE A 276 -13.92 -8.07 19.66
N ASN A 277 -14.15 -6.84 19.31
CA ASN A 277 -15.45 -6.24 19.17
C ASN A 277 -15.47 -5.49 17.84
N VAL A 278 -16.44 -5.79 17.01
CA VAL A 278 -16.63 -5.15 15.72
C VAL A 278 -18.07 -4.66 15.65
N LYS A 279 -18.26 -3.41 15.28
CA LYS A 279 -19.56 -2.83 15.01
C LYS A 279 -19.48 -1.98 13.74
N GLY A 280 -20.56 -1.97 12.99
CA GLY A 280 -20.58 -1.19 11.78
C GLY A 280 -21.96 -0.97 11.21
N THR A 281 -22.01 -0.09 10.25
CA THR A 281 -23.20 0.23 9.47
C THR A 281 -22.90 0.04 7.99
N VAL A 282 -23.82 -0.56 7.27
CA VAL A 282 -23.80 -0.64 5.81
C VAL A 282 -24.89 0.28 5.29
N ASP A 283 -24.49 1.45 4.81
CA ASP A 283 -25.44 2.44 4.28
C ASP A 283 -25.82 2.12 2.83
N LYS A 284 -24.90 1.51 2.08
CA LYS A 284 -25.08 1.10 0.69
C LYS A 284 -24.19 -0.08 0.37
N LEU A 285 -24.75 -1.13 -0.18
CA LEU A 285 -24.03 -2.26 -0.75
C LEU A 285 -24.73 -2.70 -2.02
N HIS A 286 -24.04 -2.61 -3.15
CA HIS A 286 -24.55 -3.08 -4.43
C HIS A 286 -23.78 -4.36 -4.82
N TYR A 287 -24.48 -5.49 -4.72
CA TYR A 287 -23.95 -6.81 -5.06
C TYR A 287 -24.83 -7.46 -6.13
N THR A 288 -24.27 -7.76 -7.29
CA THR A 288 -25.00 -8.25 -8.46
C THR A 288 -26.20 -7.33 -8.81
N THR A 289 -27.42 -7.82 -8.71
CA THR A 289 -28.67 -7.08 -8.87
C THR A 289 -29.25 -6.58 -7.54
N TYR A 290 -28.69 -7.00 -6.41
CA TYR A 290 -29.19 -6.66 -5.08
C TYR A 290 -28.62 -5.32 -4.63
N ARG A 291 -29.49 -4.46 -4.14
CA ARG A 291 -29.14 -3.20 -3.49
C ARG A 291 -29.55 -3.26 -2.04
N LEU A 292 -28.58 -3.45 -1.17
CA LEU A 292 -28.76 -3.51 0.26
C LEU A 292 -28.43 -2.15 0.87
N ALA A 293 -29.23 -1.69 1.81
CA ALA A 293 -29.04 -0.43 2.48
C ALA A 293 -29.63 -0.46 3.90
N GLY A 294 -28.97 0.25 4.83
CA GLY A 294 -29.50 0.43 6.16
C GLY A 294 -29.38 -0.82 7.03
N TYR A 295 -28.22 -1.45 7.06
CA TYR A 295 -27.93 -2.56 7.95
C TYR A 295 -26.92 -2.15 9.01
N ASP A 296 -27.17 -2.55 10.24
CA ASP A 296 -26.22 -2.48 11.34
C ASP A 296 -25.74 -3.89 11.66
N PHE A 297 -24.45 -4.04 11.91
CA PHE A 297 -23.90 -5.32 12.32
C PHE A 297 -22.98 -5.16 13.53
N THR A 298 -22.94 -6.18 14.35
CA THR A 298 -22.04 -6.32 15.48
C THR A 298 -21.48 -7.73 15.50
N ALA A 299 -20.24 -7.86 15.93
CA ALA A 299 -19.63 -9.15 16.21
C ALA A 299 -18.70 -9.01 17.40
N THR A 300 -18.79 -9.93 18.35
CA THR A 300 -17.91 -9.98 19.53
C THR A 300 -17.33 -11.38 19.67
N LEU A 301 -16.04 -11.47 19.89
CA LEU A 301 -15.34 -12.70 20.22
C LEU A 301 -14.78 -12.57 21.64
N GLY A 302 -14.95 -13.60 22.44
CA GLY A 302 -14.33 -13.73 23.75
C GLY A 302 -14.55 -15.12 24.30
N ASN A 303 -13.53 -15.70 24.94
CA ASN A 303 -13.59 -17.06 25.50
C ASN A 303 -14.03 -18.13 24.48
N HIS A 304 -13.52 -18.08 23.26
CA HIS A 304 -13.90 -18.95 22.14
C HIS A 304 -15.37 -18.84 21.68
N GLN A 305 -16.12 -17.86 22.15
CA GLN A 305 -17.50 -17.64 21.74
C GLN A 305 -17.57 -16.43 20.81
N LEU A 306 -18.17 -16.61 19.64
CA LEU A 306 -18.48 -15.58 18.68
C LEU A 306 -19.98 -15.29 18.69
N ASP A 307 -20.34 -14.09 19.12
CA ASP A 307 -21.69 -13.57 19.01
C ASP A 307 -21.73 -12.58 17.82
N ALA A 308 -22.65 -12.77 16.89
CA ALA A 308 -22.81 -11.88 15.75
C ALA A 308 -24.29 -11.55 15.54
N ALA A 309 -24.58 -10.30 15.22
CA ALA A 309 -25.91 -9.84 14.90
C ALA A 309 -25.91 -8.95 13.67
N LEU A 310 -26.92 -9.08 12.84
CA LEU A 310 -27.21 -8.22 11.69
C LEU A 310 -28.66 -7.72 11.83
N LEU A 311 -28.83 -6.41 11.89
CA LEU A 311 -30.11 -5.74 12.05
C LEU A 311 -30.40 -4.85 10.85
N ALA A 312 -31.53 -5.04 10.22
CA ALA A 312 -32.00 -4.13 9.18
C ALA A 312 -32.71 -2.92 9.80
N ARG A 313 -32.20 -1.71 9.56
CA ARG A 313 -32.83 -0.46 10.03
C ARG A 313 -34.23 -0.19 9.44
N ASN A 314 -34.54 -0.85 8.36
CA ASN A 314 -35.83 -0.75 7.67
C ASN A 314 -36.84 -1.85 8.05
N SER A 315 -36.61 -2.57 9.14
CA SER A 315 -37.42 -3.69 9.66
C SER A 315 -37.61 -4.89 8.71
N ALA A 316 -36.84 -4.97 7.62
CA ALA A 316 -37.00 -6.04 6.65
C ALA A 316 -36.37 -7.38 7.06
N MET A 317 -35.36 -7.37 7.90
CA MET A 317 -34.68 -8.60 8.32
C MET A 317 -33.84 -8.36 9.58
N GLU A 318 -33.97 -9.25 10.53
CA GLU A 318 -33.04 -9.36 11.66
C GLU A 318 -32.45 -10.77 11.67
N VAL A 319 -31.13 -10.87 11.75
CA VAL A 319 -30.42 -12.13 11.86
C VAL A 319 -29.52 -12.06 13.06
N GLN A 320 -29.63 -13.04 13.96
CA GLN A 320 -28.70 -13.23 15.06
C GLN A 320 -28.05 -14.61 14.92
N ALA A 321 -26.73 -14.67 15.06
CA ALA A 321 -25.99 -15.92 15.04
C ALA A 321 -25.08 -15.99 16.28
N ARG A 322 -25.02 -17.16 16.89
CA ARG A 322 -24.08 -17.48 17.96
C ARG A 322 -23.31 -18.72 17.56
N LEU A 323 -22.01 -18.65 17.65
CA LEU A 323 -21.11 -19.75 17.35
C LEU A 323 -20.28 -20.01 18.62
N ASP A 324 -20.38 -21.20 19.15
CA ASP A 324 -19.55 -21.69 20.24
C ASP A 324 -18.50 -22.64 19.61
N GLY A 325 -17.21 -22.34 19.83
CA GLY A 325 -16.10 -23.11 19.26
C GLY A 325 -15.29 -23.84 20.33
#